data_7c8d7180b632afc25def4f0138b07036
#
_entry.id   7c8d7180b632afc25def4f0138b07036
#
_cell.length_a   1.000
_cell.length_b   1.000
_cell.length_c   1.000
_cell.angle_alpha   90.00
_cell.angle_beta   90.00
_cell.angle_gamma   90.00
#
_symmetry.space_group_name_H-M   'P 1'
#
loop_
_entity.id
_entity.type
_entity.pdbx_description
1 polymer ?
#
loop_
_entity_poly.entity_id
_entity_poly.type
_entity_poly.pdbx_seq_one_letter_code
_entity_poly.pdbx_strand_id
1 'polypeptide(L)'
;VYKRQGIKLHVAIDVLIRRNHIHHNTMGIWLDWEAQGARITQNLLHDNDVPEGSIKLEGGMESQDIFIEVGHGPTLIDNNILLSRYGLRLATEGVAVVHNLILGSTTVVGAGTDWEVDGRSQRRYTPYHIRHRTEVAGMMTILHGDNRFYNNIFVQYYPVDNNESKESPYYQVVGNHVWDEYPTYDEWIARFDMDVEKPDMDKLAVPHFDHLPIWANGNAYLMGCLLYTSPSPRDTR
;
A
#
# COMPACT_ATOMS: atom_id res chain seq x y z
N VAL A 1 -22.55 12.12 -8.91
CA VAL A 1 -21.60 11.32 -8.10
C VAL A 1 -20.57 12.27 -7.52
N TYR A 2 -20.67 12.53 -6.22
CA TYR A 2 -19.73 13.43 -5.56
C TYR A 2 -18.50 12.61 -5.14
N LYS A 3 -17.44 12.67 -5.94
CA LYS A 3 -16.11 12.24 -5.48
C LYS A 3 -15.59 13.36 -4.58
N ARG A 4 -15.63 13.15 -3.25
CA ARG A 4 -15.04 14.08 -2.29
C ARG A 4 -13.69 13.52 -1.87
N GLN A 5 -12.63 14.02 -2.49
CA GLN A 5 -11.26 13.78 -2.05
C GLN A 5 -10.75 15.03 -1.32
N GLY A 6 -10.08 14.82 -0.20
CA GLY A 6 -9.43 15.91 0.50
C GLY A 6 -8.24 16.44 -0.32
N ILE A 7 -7.29 15.57 -0.61
CA ILE A 7 -6.13 15.85 -1.47
C ILE A 7 -6.01 14.72 -2.48
N LYS A 8 -5.98 15.06 -3.78
CA LYS A 8 -5.66 14.11 -4.83
C LYS A 8 -4.58 14.66 -5.74
N LEU A 9 -3.52 13.88 -5.95
CA LEU A 9 -2.37 14.28 -6.76
C LEU A 9 -2.02 13.18 -7.76
N HIS A 10 -1.73 13.58 -8.99
CA HIS A 10 -1.13 12.76 -10.03
C HIS A 10 0.27 13.26 -10.33
N VAL A 11 1.20 12.35 -10.67
CA VAL A 11 2.57 12.67 -11.07
C VAL A 11 3.24 13.63 -10.08
N ALA A 12 3.00 13.41 -8.79
CA ALA A 12 3.50 14.29 -7.74
C ALA A 12 4.93 13.91 -7.37
N ILE A 13 5.88 14.78 -7.67
CA ILE A 13 7.30 14.57 -7.35
C ILE A 13 7.69 15.41 -6.14
N ASP A 14 8.31 14.77 -5.14
CA ASP A 14 8.83 15.39 -3.90
C ASP A 14 7.80 16.20 -3.09
N VAL A 15 6.56 15.75 -3.09
CA VAL A 15 5.48 16.44 -2.39
C VAL A 15 5.54 16.17 -0.89
N LEU A 16 5.41 17.23 -0.09
CA LEU A 16 5.26 17.15 1.36
C LEU A 16 3.83 17.53 1.78
N ILE A 17 3.09 16.54 2.32
CA ILE A 17 1.76 16.73 2.92
C ILE A 17 1.93 16.62 4.44
N ARG A 18 1.83 17.75 5.14
CA ARG A 18 2.18 17.81 6.56
C ARG A 18 1.25 18.66 7.39
N ARG A 19 0.93 18.18 8.61
CA ARG A 19 0.18 18.91 9.66
C ARG A 19 -1.21 19.35 9.20
N ASN A 20 -1.89 18.47 8.45
CA ASN A 20 -3.26 18.70 8.05
C ASN A 20 -4.22 17.95 8.97
N HIS A 21 -5.42 18.48 9.10
CA HIS A 21 -6.58 17.83 9.71
C HIS A 21 -7.59 17.58 8.59
N ILE A 22 -7.75 16.32 8.20
CA ILE A 22 -8.52 15.92 7.02
C ILE A 22 -9.62 14.96 7.46
N HIS A 23 -10.88 15.34 7.20
CA HIS A 23 -12.03 14.56 7.63
C HIS A 23 -13.24 14.76 6.73
N HIS A 24 -14.23 13.86 6.84
CA HIS A 24 -15.51 13.90 6.11
C HIS A 24 -15.32 13.93 4.58
N ASN A 25 -14.31 13.23 4.10
CA ASN A 25 -14.08 13.00 2.68
C ASN A 25 -14.33 11.51 2.37
N THR A 26 -14.59 11.19 1.12
CA THR A 26 -14.54 9.77 0.70
C THR A 26 -13.13 9.23 0.76
N MET A 27 -12.14 10.03 0.32
CA MET A 27 -10.71 9.73 0.47
C MET A 27 -10.02 10.95 1.06
N GLY A 28 -9.25 10.75 2.12
CA GLY A 28 -8.50 11.82 2.74
C GLY A 28 -7.35 12.30 1.85
N ILE A 29 -6.37 11.45 1.63
CA ILE A 29 -5.21 11.71 0.76
C ILE A 29 -5.11 10.59 -0.28
N TRP A 30 -5.05 10.95 -1.53
CA TRP A 30 -4.86 10.04 -2.64
C TRP A 30 -3.68 10.47 -3.50
N LEU A 31 -2.58 9.73 -3.42
CA LEU A 31 -1.51 9.83 -4.39
C LEU A 31 -1.79 8.83 -5.50
N ASP A 32 -2.29 9.35 -6.60
CA ASP A 32 -2.70 8.60 -7.76
C ASP A 32 -1.60 8.69 -8.82
N TRP A 33 -1.33 7.62 -9.48
CA TRP A 33 -0.36 7.46 -10.56
C TRP A 33 0.95 8.27 -10.43
N GLU A 34 2.05 7.55 -10.43
CA GLU A 34 3.40 8.07 -10.63
C GLU A 34 3.89 9.04 -9.53
N ALA A 35 3.28 9.00 -8.34
CA ALA A 35 3.83 9.75 -7.21
C ALA A 35 5.21 9.17 -6.82
N GLN A 36 6.21 10.05 -6.69
CA GLN A 36 7.59 9.68 -6.40
C GLN A 36 8.25 10.71 -5.50
N GLY A 37 8.97 10.24 -4.45
CA GLY A 37 9.61 11.13 -3.47
C GLY A 37 8.65 11.80 -2.49
N ALA A 38 7.39 11.37 -2.42
CA ALA A 38 6.38 11.99 -1.57
C ALA A 38 6.58 11.65 -0.08
N ARG A 39 6.23 12.60 0.79
CA ARG A 39 6.14 12.38 2.23
C ARG A 39 4.82 12.87 2.79
N ILE A 40 4.12 11.98 3.51
CA ILE A 40 2.87 12.26 4.23
C ILE A 40 3.17 12.13 5.72
N THR A 41 3.15 13.24 6.47
CA THR A 41 3.64 13.23 7.85
C THR A 41 2.85 14.15 8.78
N GLN A 42 2.69 13.72 10.04
CA GLN A 42 2.08 14.54 11.10
C GLN A 42 0.66 15.02 10.75
N ASN A 43 -0.11 14.21 10.03
CA ASN A 43 -1.51 14.51 9.71
C ASN A 43 -2.45 13.75 10.66
N LEU A 44 -3.61 14.33 10.91
CA LEU A 44 -4.74 13.70 11.57
C LEU A 44 -5.83 13.47 10.52
N LEU A 45 -6.21 12.21 10.33
CA LEU A 45 -7.28 11.82 9.40
C LEU A 45 -8.33 11.01 10.17
N HIS A 46 -9.61 11.36 9.98
CA HIS A 46 -10.73 10.65 10.61
C HIS A 46 -12.04 10.87 9.86
N ASP A 47 -13.01 10.02 10.09
CA ASP A 47 -14.35 10.12 9.49
C ASP A 47 -14.32 10.29 7.96
N ASN A 48 -13.32 9.72 7.32
CA ASN A 48 -13.24 9.65 5.86
C ASN A 48 -13.96 8.39 5.40
N ASP A 49 -15.22 8.56 5.01
CA ASP A 49 -16.09 7.45 4.63
C ASP A 49 -17.08 7.87 3.53
N VAL A 50 -17.60 6.88 2.82
CA VAL A 50 -18.72 7.11 1.88
C VAL A 50 -19.96 7.42 2.69
N PRO A 51 -20.66 8.53 2.43
CA PRO A 51 -21.88 8.84 3.15
C PRO A 51 -22.91 7.72 3.04
N GLU A 52 -23.61 7.43 4.13
CA GLU A 52 -24.67 6.44 4.18
C GLU A 52 -25.71 6.68 3.05
N GLY A 53 -26.15 5.63 2.38
CA GLY A 53 -27.06 5.70 1.26
C GLY A 53 -26.44 6.11 -0.08
N SER A 54 -25.12 6.31 -0.12
CA SER A 54 -24.42 6.56 -1.39
C SER A 54 -24.37 5.30 -2.24
N ILE A 55 -24.48 5.47 -3.55
CA ILE A 55 -24.29 4.36 -4.50
C ILE A 55 -22.80 3.99 -4.50
N LYS A 56 -22.49 2.77 -4.11
CA LYS A 56 -21.15 2.21 -4.30
C LYS A 56 -20.87 2.11 -5.79
N LEU A 57 -19.80 2.69 -6.26
CA LEU A 57 -19.39 2.56 -7.66
C LEU A 57 -18.86 1.15 -7.90
N GLU A 58 -19.28 0.50 -8.97
CA GLU A 58 -18.60 -0.68 -9.48
C GLU A 58 -17.13 -0.33 -9.74
N GLY A 59 -16.21 -1.18 -9.26
CA GLY A 59 -14.79 -0.90 -9.27
C GLY A 59 -14.27 -0.28 -7.96
N GLY A 60 -15.15 -0.15 -6.95
CA GLY A 60 -14.86 -0.09 -5.52
C GLY A 60 -13.69 0.79 -5.10
N MET A 61 -13.63 2.04 -5.53
CA MET A 61 -12.82 2.99 -4.78
C MET A 61 -13.56 3.30 -3.48
N GLU A 62 -13.29 2.49 -2.49
CA GLU A 62 -13.82 2.63 -1.15
C GLU A 62 -13.13 3.78 -0.42
N SER A 63 -13.74 4.18 0.68
CA SER A 63 -13.20 5.18 1.58
C SER A 63 -11.82 4.81 2.07
N GLN A 64 -10.93 5.79 2.17
CA GLN A 64 -9.59 5.60 2.74
C GLN A 64 -9.12 6.89 3.40
N ASP A 65 -8.39 6.79 4.51
CA ASP A 65 -7.63 7.93 5.00
C ASP A 65 -6.48 8.26 4.05
N ILE A 66 -5.69 7.25 3.69
CA ILE A 66 -4.59 7.39 2.74
C ILE A 66 -4.65 6.26 1.71
N PHE A 67 -4.63 6.63 0.44
CA PHE A 67 -4.50 5.72 -0.69
C PHE A 67 -3.30 6.09 -1.56
N ILE A 68 -2.39 5.13 -1.76
CA ILE A 68 -1.26 5.26 -2.68
C ILE A 68 -1.47 4.27 -3.81
N GLU A 69 -1.54 4.77 -5.03
CA GLU A 69 -1.88 3.98 -6.21
C GLU A 69 -0.85 4.15 -7.33
N VAL A 70 -0.42 3.03 -7.91
CA VAL A 70 0.36 2.96 -9.16
C VAL A 70 1.58 3.89 -9.16
N GLY A 71 2.46 3.70 -8.19
CA GLY A 71 3.73 4.42 -8.09
C GLY A 71 4.90 3.48 -7.86
N HIS A 72 6.09 3.91 -8.19
CA HIS A 72 7.33 3.16 -7.96
C HIS A 72 8.00 3.52 -6.63
N GLY A 73 7.46 4.49 -5.89
CA GLY A 73 8.13 5.02 -4.71
C GLY A 73 9.37 5.87 -5.06
N PRO A 74 10.16 6.23 -4.07
CA PRO A 74 9.85 6.05 -2.65
C PRO A 74 8.71 6.95 -2.17
N THR A 75 7.88 6.44 -1.26
CA THR A 75 6.90 7.25 -0.53
C THR A 75 7.05 6.98 0.96
N LEU A 76 7.12 8.04 1.77
CA LEU A 76 7.20 7.93 3.22
C LEU A 76 5.89 8.39 3.87
N ILE A 77 5.27 7.51 4.65
CA ILE A 77 4.09 7.79 5.46
C ILE A 77 4.50 7.65 6.92
N ASP A 78 4.68 8.78 7.61
CA ASP A 78 5.23 8.75 8.96
C ASP A 78 4.51 9.68 9.95
N ASN A 79 4.44 9.24 11.21
CA ASN A 79 3.89 10.04 12.32
C ASN A 79 2.47 10.56 12.07
N ASN A 80 1.63 9.82 11.36
CA ASN A 80 0.22 10.18 11.16
C ASN A 80 -0.67 9.44 12.16
N ILE A 81 -1.86 9.99 12.35
CA ILE A 81 -2.96 9.39 13.11
C ILE A 81 -4.11 9.17 12.14
N LEU A 82 -4.40 7.90 11.83
CA LEU A 82 -5.43 7.46 10.89
C LEU A 82 -6.54 6.78 11.69
N LEU A 83 -7.69 7.42 11.81
CA LEU A 83 -8.78 6.98 12.70
C LEU A 83 -10.04 6.53 11.96
N SER A 84 -10.08 6.61 10.63
CA SER A 84 -11.22 6.13 9.86
C SER A 84 -11.28 4.60 9.83
N ARG A 85 -12.44 4.05 9.50
CA ARG A 85 -12.66 2.60 9.34
C ARG A 85 -11.68 1.98 8.33
N TYR A 86 -11.37 2.72 7.28
CA TYR A 86 -10.43 2.33 6.24
C TYR A 86 -9.22 3.27 6.32
N GLY A 87 -8.15 2.82 6.97
CA GLY A 87 -7.02 3.67 7.26
C GLY A 87 -6.06 3.83 6.07
N LEU A 88 -5.47 2.73 5.63
CA LEU A 88 -4.40 2.77 4.64
C LEU A 88 -4.61 1.74 3.54
N ARG A 89 -4.48 2.16 2.29
CA ARG A 89 -4.45 1.26 1.14
C ARG A 89 -3.23 1.53 0.27
N LEU A 90 -2.50 0.47 -0.01
CA LEU A 90 -1.32 0.49 -0.87
C LEU A 90 -1.55 -0.42 -2.08
N ALA A 91 -1.70 0.17 -3.26
CA ALA A 91 -1.74 -0.51 -4.55
C ALA A 91 -0.53 -0.04 -5.38
N THR A 92 0.67 -0.21 -4.83
CA THR A 92 1.91 0.41 -5.29
C THR A 92 3.12 -0.37 -4.79
N GLU A 93 4.31 0.11 -5.08
CA GLU A 93 5.57 -0.40 -4.51
C GLU A 93 6.38 0.74 -3.87
N GLY A 94 7.35 0.38 -3.02
CA GLY A 94 8.33 1.31 -2.48
C GLY A 94 7.81 2.29 -1.42
N VAL A 95 6.86 1.86 -0.56
CA VAL A 95 6.31 2.70 0.50
C VAL A 95 6.89 2.32 1.87
N ALA A 96 7.34 3.31 2.62
CA ALA A 96 7.70 3.16 4.03
C ALA A 96 6.59 3.74 4.92
N VAL A 97 6.02 2.92 5.79
CA VAL A 97 4.98 3.25 6.77
C VAL A 97 5.61 3.16 8.15
N VAL A 98 5.84 4.30 8.80
CA VAL A 98 6.71 4.35 9.99
C VAL A 98 6.11 5.24 11.08
N HIS A 99 6.05 4.73 12.32
CA HIS A 99 5.57 5.51 13.47
C HIS A 99 4.15 6.09 13.33
N ASN A 100 3.23 5.36 12.68
CA ASN A 100 1.84 5.80 12.58
C ASN A 100 0.97 5.09 13.63
N LEU A 101 -0.14 5.72 13.99
CA LEU A 101 -1.27 5.09 14.66
C LEU A 101 -2.37 4.87 13.62
N ILE A 102 -2.79 3.62 13.42
CA ILE A 102 -3.77 3.22 12.41
C ILE A 102 -4.88 2.41 13.09
N LEU A 103 -6.08 2.98 13.19
CA LEU A 103 -7.24 2.35 13.81
C LEU A 103 -8.06 1.49 12.87
N GLY A 104 -8.00 1.76 11.61
CA GLY A 104 -8.79 1.07 10.59
C GLY A 104 -8.01 -0.04 9.90
N SER A 105 -8.59 -0.51 8.81
CA SER A 105 -7.92 -1.50 7.97
C SER A 105 -6.67 -0.94 7.31
N THR A 106 -5.70 -1.83 7.13
CA THR A 106 -4.54 -1.61 6.27
C THR A 106 -4.56 -2.68 5.18
N THR A 107 -4.50 -2.27 3.93
CA THR A 107 -4.61 -3.16 2.79
C THR A 107 -3.45 -2.95 1.83
N VAL A 108 -2.73 -4.02 1.53
CA VAL A 108 -1.75 -4.06 0.45
C VAL A 108 -2.32 -4.96 -0.63
N VAL A 109 -2.52 -4.44 -1.82
CA VAL A 109 -3.26 -5.13 -2.88
C VAL A 109 -2.57 -5.00 -4.23
N GLY A 110 -2.71 -6.04 -5.03
CA GLY A 110 -2.35 -6.04 -6.45
C GLY A 110 -3.29 -5.21 -7.33
N ALA A 111 -4.51 -4.99 -6.86
CA ALA A 111 -5.52 -4.27 -7.63
C ALA A 111 -5.08 -2.85 -8.01
N GLY A 112 -5.33 -2.48 -9.25
CA GLY A 112 -4.93 -1.18 -9.77
C GLY A 112 -3.55 -1.16 -10.40
N THR A 113 -2.70 -2.15 -10.15
CA THR A 113 -1.39 -2.29 -10.77
C THR A 113 -1.28 -3.52 -11.68
N ASP A 114 -2.02 -4.58 -11.36
CA ASP A 114 -2.26 -5.70 -12.29
C ASP A 114 -3.48 -5.39 -13.13
N TRP A 115 -3.44 -5.77 -14.37
CA TRP A 115 -4.59 -5.60 -15.24
C TRP A 115 -4.73 -6.78 -16.17
N GLU A 116 -5.95 -7.05 -16.57
CA GLU A 116 -6.27 -8.14 -17.46
C GLU A 116 -6.61 -7.60 -18.86
N VAL A 117 -5.94 -8.15 -19.86
CA VAL A 117 -6.20 -7.87 -21.27
C VAL A 117 -6.40 -9.21 -21.99
N ASP A 118 -7.54 -9.37 -22.66
CA ASP A 118 -7.89 -10.59 -23.40
C ASP A 118 -7.76 -11.88 -22.57
N GLY A 119 -8.18 -11.83 -21.29
CA GLY A 119 -8.10 -12.95 -20.36
C GLY A 119 -6.68 -13.30 -19.90
N ARG A 120 -5.73 -12.39 -20.07
CA ARG A 120 -4.34 -12.54 -19.60
C ARG A 120 -4.00 -11.46 -18.61
N SER A 121 -3.53 -11.89 -17.46
CA SER A 121 -2.97 -10.96 -16.49
C SER A 121 -1.71 -10.29 -17.04
N GLN A 122 -1.66 -8.98 -16.97
CA GLN A 122 -0.52 -8.19 -17.40
C GLN A 122 -0.16 -7.21 -16.30
N ARG A 123 1.14 -6.98 -16.13
CA ARG A 123 1.62 -5.93 -15.24
C ARG A 123 1.45 -4.57 -15.91
N ARG A 124 1.17 -3.54 -15.11
CA ARG A 124 1.15 -2.17 -15.58
C ARG A 124 2.55 -1.63 -15.77
N TYR A 125 2.73 -0.89 -16.84
CA TYR A 125 3.92 -0.08 -17.09
C TYR A 125 3.58 1.37 -16.79
N THR A 126 4.41 2.02 -15.98
CA THR A 126 4.27 3.45 -15.72
C THR A 126 5.61 4.15 -15.86
N PRO A 127 5.61 5.46 -16.16
CA PRO A 127 6.82 6.25 -16.13
C PRO A 127 7.52 6.19 -14.78
N TYR A 128 8.82 6.10 -14.81
CA TYR A 128 9.70 6.30 -13.67
C TYR A 128 10.49 7.58 -13.87
N HIS A 129 10.46 8.47 -12.89
CA HIS A 129 11.06 9.80 -13.00
C HIS A 129 12.50 9.83 -12.53
N ILE A 130 13.29 10.70 -13.16
CA ILE A 130 14.61 11.04 -12.63
C ILE A 130 14.45 11.59 -11.22
N ARG A 131 15.33 11.18 -10.30
CA ARG A 131 15.25 11.61 -8.88
C ARG A 131 15.11 13.11 -8.78
N HIS A 132 14.10 13.55 -8.02
CA HIS A 132 13.79 14.96 -7.75
C HIS A 132 13.47 15.80 -9.00
N ARG A 133 12.97 15.16 -10.07
CA ARG A 133 12.62 15.83 -11.31
C ARG A 133 11.35 15.24 -11.91
N THR A 134 10.71 16.02 -12.76
CA THR A 134 9.51 15.57 -13.50
C THR A 134 9.84 14.88 -14.82
N GLU A 135 11.13 14.89 -15.23
CA GLU A 135 11.54 14.19 -16.44
C GLU A 135 11.46 12.68 -16.26
N VAL A 136 10.93 12.01 -17.24
CA VAL A 136 10.83 10.56 -17.30
C VAL A 136 12.20 9.96 -17.58
N ALA A 137 12.65 9.07 -16.70
CA ALA A 137 13.88 8.28 -16.89
C ALA A 137 13.63 7.05 -17.76
N GLY A 138 12.44 6.49 -17.73
CA GLY A 138 12.05 5.30 -18.47
C GLY A 138 10.67 4.78 -18.05
N MET A 139 10.30 3.63 -18.57
CA MET A 139 9.07 2.91 -18.21
C MET A 139 9.45 1.71 -17.38
N MET A 140 8.74 1.50 -16.28
CA MET A 140 8.94 0.35 -15.38
C MET A 140 7.63 -0.38 -15.13
N THR A 141 7.73 -1.67 -14.87
CA THR A 141 6.61 -2.51 -14.45
C THR A 141 6.34 -2.30 -12.96
N ILE A 142 5.10 -2.15 -12.59
CA ILE A 142 4.68 -2.17 -11.17
C ILE A 142 4.54 -3.63 -10.72
N LEU A 143 5.31 -4.04 -9.72
CA LEU A 143 5.34 -5.40 -9.20
C LEU A 143 4.66 -5.55 -7.85
N HIS A 144 4.29 -4.48 -7.20
CA HIS A 144 3.88 -4.45 -5.80
C HIS A 144 4.95 -4.92 -4.82
N GLY A 145 4.78 -4.56 -3.56
CA GLY A 145 5.76 -4.86 -2.51
C GLY A 145 6.81 -3.78 -2.40
N ASP A 146 8.01 -4.14 -2.00
CA ASP A 146 9.05 -3.21 -1.54
C ASP A 146 8.52 -2.24 -0.46
N ASN A 147 7.50 -2.68 0.30
CA ASN A 147 6.87 -1.89 1.35
C ASN A 147 7.50 -2.23 2.71
N ARG A 148 7.62 -1.23 3.56
CA ARG A 148 8.27 -1.32 4.86
C ARG A 148 7.35 -0.80 5.95
N PHE A 149 7.06 -1.62 6.94
CA PHE A 149 6.19 -1.28 8.07
C PHE A 149 6.99 -1.34 9.37
N TYR A 150 7.37 -0.18 9.89
CA TYR A 150 8.20 -0.13 11.09
C TYR A 150 7.61 0.73 12.20
N ASN A 151 7.58 0.17 13.42
CA ASN A 151 7.23 0.90 14.63
C ASN A 151 5.86 1.59 14.55
N ASN A 152 4.88 0.98 13.88
CA ASN A 152 3.51 1.45 13.85
C ASN A 152 2.70 0.85 14.99
N ILE A 153 1.59 1.48 15.32
CA ILE A 153 0.56 0.94 16.19
C ILE A 153 -0.68 0.67 15.32
N PHE A 154 -1.01 -0.60 15.12
CA PHE A 154 -2.22 -1.04 14.44
C PHE A 154 -3.28 -1.41 15.47
N VAL A 155 -4.45 -0.80 15.37
CA VAL A 155 -5.56 -1.05 16.28
C VAL A 155 -6.76 -1.53 15.49
N GLN A 156 -7.22 -2.74 15.74
CA GLN A 156 -8.48 -3.21 15.18
C GLN A 156 -9.64 -2.69 16.03
N TYR A 157 -10.03 -1.46 15.76
CA TYR A 157 -11.17 -0.83 16.45
C TYR A 157 -12.49 -1.20 15.78
N TYR A 158 -12.52 -1.20 14.46
CA TYR A 158 -13.72 -1.54 13.70
C TYR A 158 -13.78 -3.05 13.42
N PRO A 159 -14.99 -3.65 13.48
CA PRO A 159 -15.13 -5.02 13.05
C PRO A 159 -14.76 -5.14 11.58
N VAL A 160 -13.98 -6.16 11.25
CA VAL A 160 -13.70 -6.52 9.87
C VAL A 160 -14.94 -7.17 9.31
N ASP A 161 -15.61 -6.51 8.37
CA ASP A 161 -16.72 -7.08 7.63
C ASP A 161 -16.17 -7.95 6.49
N ASN A 162 -16.00 -9.24 6.78
CA ASN A 162 -15.45 -10.20 5.84
C ASN A 162 -16.54 -10.86 4.98
N ASN A 163 -17.51 -10.10 4.52
CA ASN A 163 -18.46 -10.57 3.50
C ASN A 163 -17.77 -10.74 2.12
N GLU A 164 -16.58 -10.21 1.98
CA GLU A 164 -15.71 -10.39 0.82
C GLU A 164 -14.92 -11.69 0.91
N SER A 165 -14.70 -12.37 -0.21
CA SER A 165 -13.79 -13.52 -0.24
C SER A 165 -12.35 -13.07 0.01
N LYS A 166 -11.50 -13.98 0.48
CA LYS A 166 -10.07 -13.67 0.70
C LYS A 166 -9.33 -13.30 -0.59
N GLU A 167 -9.85 -13.71 -1.72
CA GLU A 167 -9.33 -13.37 -3.05
C GLU A 167 -9.74 -11.98 -3.50
N SER A 168 -10.71 -11.36 -2.82
CA SER A 168 -11.12 -9.99 -3.15
C SER A 168 -10.03 -9.01 -2.78
N PRO A 169 -9.66 -8.08 -3.69
CA PRO A 169 -8.74 -6.98 -3.36
C PRO A 169 -9.30 -6.02 -2.31
N TYR A 170 -10.57 -6.18 -1.95
CA TYR A 170 -11.24 -5.41 -0.91
C TYR A 170 -11.31 -6.14 0.42
N TYR A 171 -10.77 -7.37 0.49
CA TYR A 171 -10.66 -8.09 1.74
C TYR A 171 -9.83 -7.28 2.74
N GLN A 172 -10.45 -6.96 3.86
CA GLN A 172 -9.86 -6.09 4.84
C GLN A 172 -9.18 -6.90 5.92
N VAL A 173 -7.94 -6.56 6.18
CA VAL A 173 -7.13 -7.18 7.23
C VAL A 173 -6.50 -6.11 8.11
N VAL A 174 -6.21 -6.48 9.35
CA VAL A 174 -5.43 -5.65 10.25
C VAL A 174 -3.97 -6.04 10.14
N GLY A 175 -3.14 -5.05 10.21
CA GLY A 175 -1.71 -4.99 10.05
C GLY A 175 -0.83 -6.24 10.07
N ASN A 176 -1.16 -7.27 10.83
CA ASN A 176 -0.30 -8.47 10.90
C ASN A 176 -0.53 -9.50 9.77
N HIS A 177 -1.52 -9.29 8.91
CA HIS A 177 -1.83 -10.18 7.79
C HIS A 177 -1.71 -9.52 6.42
N VAL A 178 -1.48 -8.22 6.39
CA VAL A 178 -1.48 -7.41 5.18
C VAL A 178 -0.39 -7.80 4.18
N TRP A 179 0.59 -8.54 4.61
CA TRP A 179 1.75 -8.98 3.82
C TRP A 179 1.93 -10.49 3.72
N ASP A 180 0.97 -11.30 4.19
CA ASP A 180 1.14 -12.76 4.24
C ASP A 180 1.33 -13.41 2.86
N GLU A 181 0.83 -12.78 1.79
CA GLU A 181 0.97 -13.25 0.41
C GLU A 181 2.24 -12.75 -0.29
N TYR A 182 3.04 -11.94 0.40
CA TYR A 182 4.26 -11.38 -0.16
C TYR A 182 5.49 -12.14 0.34
N PRO A 183 6.51 -12.34 -0.52
CA PRO A 183 7.72 -13.03 -0.11
C PRO A 183 8.51 -12.24 0.94
N THR A 184 9.22 -12.95 1.80
CA THR A 184 10.35 -12.36 2.54
C THR A 184 11.50 -12.08 1.59
N TYR A 185 12.49 -11.28 2.03
CA TYR A 185 13.68 -11.04 1.20
C TYR A 185 14.42 -12.33 0.86
N ASP A 186 14.58 -13.24 1.82
CA ASP A 186 15.30 -14.48 1.61
C ASP A 186 14.57 -15.42 0.63
N GLU A 187 13.24 -15.49 0.71
CA GLU A 187 12.42 -16.23 -0.24
C GLU A 187 12.51 -15.63 -1.64
N TRP A 188 12.51 -14.30 -1.73
CA TRP A 188 12.59 -13.59 -3.00
C TRP A 188 13.95 -13.80 -3.65
N ILE A 189 15.05 -13.61 -2.90
CA ILE A 189 16.41 -13.77 -3.44
C ILE A 189 16.71 -15.21 -3.83
N ALA A 190 16.16 -16.20 -3.11
CA ALA A 190 16.34 -17.61 -3.43
C ALA A 190 15.77 -17.99 -4.82
N ARG A 191 14.83 -17.23 -5.34
CA ARG A 191 14.27 -17.43 -6.69
C ARG A 191 15.27 -17.11 -7.79
N PHE A 192 16.31 -16.33 -7.48
CA PHE A 192 17.38 -15.97 -8.38
C PHE A 192 18.65 -16.82 -8.16
N ASP A 193 18.55 -17.92 -7.39
CA ASP A 193 19.65 -18.85 -7.18
C ASP A 193 20.02 -19.53 -8.51
N MET A 194 21.08 -19.04 -9.10
CA MET A 194 21.62 -19.52 -10.37
C MET A 194 23.12 -19.28 -10.48
N ASP A 195 23.73 -20.03 -11.38
CA ASP A 195 25.12 -19.83 -11.72
C ASP A 195 25.30 -18.46 -12.42
N VAL A 196 26.03 -17.55 -11.76
CA VAL A 196 26.29 -16.20 -12.30
C VAL A 196 27.14 -16.24 -13.56
N GLU A 197 27.97 -17.29 -13.73
CA GLU A 197 28.81 -17.46 -14.93
C GLU A 197 28.02 -17.98 -16.13
N LYS A 198 26.89 -18.65 -15.86
CA LYS A 198 26.01 -19.22 -16.88
C LYS A 198 24.55 -18.96 -16.53
N PRO A 199 24.10 -17.69 -16.58
CA PRO A 199 22.75 -17.35 -16.20
C PRO A 199 21.73 -18.03 -17.12
N ASP A 200 20.76 -18.70 -16.49
CA ASP A 200 19.60 -19.25 -17.16
C ASP A 200 18.54 -18.17 -17.30
N MET A 201 18.41 -17.62 -18.48
CA MET A 201 17.49 -16.51 -18.75
C MET A 201 16.01 -16.92 -18.58
N ASP A 202 15.68 -18.18 -18.82
CA ASP A 202 14.31 -18.66 -18.64
C ASP A 202 13.97 -18.73 -17.14
N LYS A 203 14.93 -19.10 -16.30
CA LYS A 203 14.73 -19.05 -14.84
C LYS A 203 14.68 -17.63 -14.30
N LEU A 204 15.37 -16.67 -14.90
CA LEU A 204 15.26 -15.25 -14.54
C LEU A 204 13.92 -14.65 -14.91
N ALA A 205 13.35 -15.06 -16.02
CA ALA A 205 12.12 -14.48 -16.54
C ALA A 205 10.91 -14.70 -15.61
N VAL A 206 10.85 -15.85 -14.92
CA VAL A 206 9.72 -16.18 -14.05
C VAL A 206 9.67 -15.29 -12.81
N PRO A 207 10.73 -15.18 -11.97
CA PRO A 207 10.67 -14.35 -10.77
C PRO A 207 10.69 -12.83 -11.08
N HIS A 208 11.04 -12.44 -12.30
CA HIS A 208 11.09 -11.04 -12.69
C HIS A 208 9.73 -10.31 -12.58
N PHE A 209 8.64 -11.03 -12.65
CA PHE A 209 7.27 -10.49 -12.52
C PHE A 209 6.60 -10.82 -11.19
N ASP A 210 7.31 -11.45 -10.27
CA ASP A 210 6.79 -11.74 -8.94
C ASP A 210 6.76 -10.49 -8.07
N HIS A 211 5.92 -10.52 -7.05
CA HIS A 211 5.85 -9.45 -6.06
C HIS A 211 7.20 -9.26 -5.36
N LEU A 212 7.53 -8.01 -5.09
CA LEU A 212 8.71 -7.64 -4.32
C LEU A 212 8.52 -7.98 -2.84
N PRO A 213 9.60 -8.17 -2.08
CA PRO A 213 9.52 -8.44 -0.65
C PRO A 213 8.81 -7.33 0.14
N ILE A 214 8.25 -7.71 1.29
CA ILE A 214 7.77 -6.77 2.30
C ILE A 214 8.55 -6.98 3.60
N TRP A 215 8.86 -5.88 4.28
CA TRP A 215 9.53 -5.88 5.58
C TRP A 215 8.61 -5.31 6.65
N ALA A 216 8.56 -5.97 7.80
CA ALA A 216 7.83 -5.50 8.97
C ALA A 216 8.65 -5.75 10.23
N ASN A 217 8.79 -4.75 11.09
CA ASN A 217 9.46 -4.89 12.38
C ASN A 217 9.04 -3.81 13.38
N GLY A 218 9.02 -4.16 14.66
CA GLY A 218 8.77 -3.25 15.75
C GLY A 218 7.33 -2.70 15.81
N ASN A 219 6.38 -3.31 15.10
CA ASN A 219 4.99 -2.89 15.13
C ASN A 219 4.27 -3.44 16.36
N ALA A 220 3.32 -2.67 16.89
CA ALA A 220 2.40 -3.10 17.93
C ALA A 220 1.00 -3.36 17.36
N TYR A 221 0.37 -4.46 17.75
CA TYR A 221 -0.95 -4.87 17.27
C TYR A 221 -1.92 -4.94 18.44
N LEU A 222 -2.99 -4.17 18.37
CA LEU A 222 -4.04 -4.11 19.38
C LEU A 222 -5.35 -4.63 18.76
N MET A 223 -5.83 -5.77 19.24
CA MET A 223 -7.10 -6.35 18.80
C MET A 223 -8.12 -6.26 19.94
N GLY A 224 -9.06 -5.35 19.83
CA GLY A 224 -10.02 -5.08 20.90
C GLY A 224 -9.31 -4.58 22.18
N CYS A 225 -9.57 -5.22 23.32
CA CYS A 225 -8.94 -4.89 24.60
C CYS A 225 -7.61 -5.62 24.86
N LEU A 226 -7.13 -6.43 23.92
CA LEU A 226 -5.92 -7.24 24.09
C LEU A 226 -4.77 -6.69 23.27
N LEU A 227 -3.67 -6.40 23.97
CA LEU A 227 -2.39 -6.12 23.30
C LEU A 227 -1.80 -7.47 22.86
N TYR A 228 -1.77 -7.72 21.57
CA TYR A 228 -1.01 -8.81 20.99
C TYR A 228 0.41 -8.33 20.69
N THR A 229 1.35 -8.79 21.51
CA THR A 229 2.79 -8.60 21.27
C THR A 229 3.40 -9.86 20.63
N SER A 230 2.61 -10.62 19.88
CA SER A 230 3.21 -11.71 19.11
C SER A 230 3.97 -11.10 17.94
N PRO A 231 5.29 -11.21 17.91
CA PRO A 231 6.03 -10.76 16.74
C PRO A 231 5.52 -11.52 15.51
N SER A 232 5.23 -10.81 14.45
CA SER A 232 5.09 -11.44 13.14
C SER A 232 6.35 -12.29 12.90
N PRO A 233 6.28 -13.43 12.20
CA PRO A 233 7.48 -14.15 11.76
C PRO A 233 8.50 -13.26 11.05
N ARG A 234 8.08 -12.09 10.57
CA ARG A 234 8.93 -11.07 9.95
C ARG A 234 9.58 -10.10 10.96
N ASP A 235 9.02 -9.99 12.18
CA ASP A 235 9.56 -9.14 13.25
C ASP A 235 10.71 -9.81 14.03
N THR A 236 11.07 -11.06 13.71
CA THR A 236 12.07 -11.86 14.45
C THR A 236 13.44 -11.90 13.80
N ARG A 237 13.73 -11.01 12.86
CA ARG A 237 15.05 -10.93 12.21
C ARG A 237 15.69 -9.56 12.38
#